data_71f6ce645d279b96dee8e956f0009ab0
#
_entry.id   71f6ce645d279b96dee8e956f0009ab0
#
_cell.length_a   1.000
_cell.length_b   1.000
_cell.length_c   1.000
_cell.angle_alpha   90.00
_cell.angle_beta   90.00
_cell.angle_gamma   90.00
#
_symmetry.space_group_name_H-M   'P 1'
#
loop_
_entity.id
_entity.type
_entity.pdbx_description
1 polymer ?
#
loop_
_entity_poly.entity_id
_entity_poly.type
_entity_poly.pdbx_seq_one_letter_code
_entity_poly.pdbx_strand_id
1 'polypeptide(L)'
;QPTGSGAFAVCKAFKVQTPKGAVANRIIKYDYDPLTAHAEFRYATIYRANGDVINLDVTGACDYAAPARAIYWGARQIMLEVGRLQPGDVVEYEIAKKGFTYALLTAGDDERFIPPMRGQFYDIVPFWATEPTVRKVYRVSMPMEKELQFQFYQGECTSSMRYEDGRKVYTFASDDILPFAKEPNMVDLFDAAPKLMMSSTPRWEDKSVWFN
;
A
#
# COMPACT_ATOMS: atom_id res chain seq x y z
N GLN A 1 7.26 -4.73 -24.16
CA GLN A 1 5.89 -5.16 -23.91
C GLN A 1 5.56 -4.84 -22.45
N PRO A 2 4.39 -4.29 -22.12
CA PRO A 2 4.01 -4.08 -20.74
C PRO A 2 3.83 -5.47 -20.09
N THR A 3 4.71 -5.77 -19.14
CA THR A 3 4.71 -7.07 -18.43
C THR A 3 3.54 -7.21 -17.45
N GLY A 4 2.74 -6.15 -17.26
CA GLY A 4 1.72 -6.08 -16.21
C GLY A 4 2.30 -5.87 -14.79
N SER A 5 3.62 -5.79 -14.67
CA SER A 5 4.30 -5.53 -13.41
C SER A 5 4.20 -4.04 -13.05
N GLY A 6 3.78 -3.75 -11.83
CA GLY A 6 3.79 -2.43 -11.22
C GLY A 6 4.88 -2.28 -10.18
N ALA A 7 5.30 -1.04 -9.94
CA ALA A 7 6.14 -0.67 -8.82
C ALA A 7 5.33 0.24 -7.88
N PHE A 8 5.37 -0.07 -6.59
CA PHE A 8 4.68 0.67 -5.54
C PHE A 8 5.69 1.14 -4.51
N ALA A 9 5.51 2.35 -4.00
CA ALA A 9 6.24 2.84 -2.83
C ALA A 9 5.23 3.22 -1.75
N VAL A 10 5.44 2.73 -0.55
CA VAL A 10 4.68 3.10 0.65
C VAL A 10 5.60 3.92 1.52
N CYS A 11 5.41 5.26 1.50
CA CYS A 11 6.13 6.19 2.37
C CYS A 11 5.24 6.51 3.57
N LYS A 12 5.77 6.37 4.78
CA LYS A 12 5.06 6.71 6.00
C LYS A 12 5.97 7.48 6.94
N ALA A 13 5.43 8.56 7.52
CA ALA A 13 6.03 9.27 8.63
C ALA A 13 5.03 9.33 9.79
N PHE A 14 5.49 9.07 11.01
CA PHE A 14 4.66 9.20 12.20
C PHE A 14 5.45 9.76 13.38
N LYS A 15 4.77 10.53 14.22
CA LYS A 15 5.33 11.07 15.46
C LYS A 15 4.84 10.27 16.65
N VAL A 16 5.76 9.85 17.48
CA VAL A 16 5.46 9.15 18.73
C VAL A 16 4.91 10.16 19.74
N GLN A 17 3.67 9.98 20.20
CA GLN A 17 3.00 10.88 21.12
C GLN A 17 3.02 10.38 22.58
N THR A 18 3.10 9.05 22.76
CA THR A 18 2.95 8.43 24.09
C THR A 18 3.98 7.32 24.31
N PRO A 19 4.29 6.96 25.56
CA PRO A 19 5.12 5.78 25.86
C PRO A 19 4.54 4.47 25.28
N LYS A 20 3.21 4.33 25.28
CA LYS A 20 2.53 3.17 24.66
C LYS A 20 2.78 3.14 23.15
N GLY A 21 2.68 4.29 22.47
CA GLY A 21 3.00 4.43 21.06
C GLY A 21 4.47 4.12 20.77
N ALA A 22 5.39 4.52 21.64
CA ALA A 22 6.80 4.18 21.53
C ALA A 22 7.05 2.66 21.53
N VAL A 23 6.37 1.92 22.40
CA VAL A 23 6.47 0.46 22.47
C VAL A 23 5.81 -0.20 21.25
N ALA A 24 4.64 0.26 20.86
CA ALA A 24 3.87 -0.31 19.75
C ALA A 24 4.58 -0.19 18.38
N ASN A 25 5.40 0.86 18.20
CA ASN A 25 6.07 1.15 16.94
C ASN A 25 7.57 0.78 16.92
N ARG A 26 8.03 -0.07 17.85
CA ARG A 26 9.42 -0.55 17.88
C ARG A 26 9.80 -1.43 16.71
N ILE A 27 8.81 -1.97 16.01
CA ILE A 27 8.96 -2.87 14.89
C ILE A 27 7.99 -2.43 13.80
N ILE A 28 8.52 -2.24 12.60
CA ILE A 28 7.73 -2.01 11.40
C ILE A 28 7.56 -3.34 10.68
N LYS A 29 6.33 -3.67 10.30
CA LYS A 29 5.97 -4.89 9.59
C LYS A 29 5.18 -4.57 8.34
N TYR A 30 5.40 -5.35 7.29
CA TYR A 30 4.67 -5.25 6.05
C TYR A 30 4.45 -6.62 5.42
N ASP A 31 3.18 -6.97 5.20
CA ASP A 31 2.79 -8.25 4.62
C ASP A 31 2.75 -8.16 3.09
N TYR A 32 3.18 -9.21 2.42
CA TYR A 32 3.08 -9.33 0.98
C TYR A 32 2.88 -10.78 0.55
N ASP A 33 2.34 -10.96 -0.66
CA ASP A 33 2.19 -12.26 -1.28
C ASP A 33 3.39 -12.52 -2.22
N PRO A 34 4.26 -13.49 -1.91
CA PRO A 34 5.46 -13.75 -2.71
C PRO A 34 5.17 -14.33 -4.09
N LEU A 35 3.95 -14.86 -4.33
CA LEU A 35 3.53 -15.31 -5.65
C LEU A 35 3.30 -14.14 -6.61
N THR A 36 3.05 -12.95 -6.08
CA THR A 36 2.64 -11.77 -6.87
C THR A 36 3.55 -10.59 -6.73
N ALA A 37 4.33 -10.53 -5.65
CA ALA A 37 5.13 -9.37 -5.33
C ALA A 37 6.37 -9.73 -4.53
N HIS A 38 7.33 -8.81 -4.57
CA HIS A 38 8.46 -8.70 -3.65
C HIS A 38 8.39 -7.35 -2.96
N ALA A 39 8.69 -7.31 -1.66
CA ALA A 39 8.72 -6.09 -0.87
C ALA A 39 10.06 -5.95 -0.14
N GLU A 40 10.56 -4.72 -0.04
CA GLU A 40 11.81 -4.42 0.65
C GLU A 40 11.75 -3.03 1.30
N PHE A 41 12.44 -2.83 2.40
CA PHE A 41 12.66 -1.49 2.94
C PHE A 41 13.72 -0.76 2.12
N ARG A 42 13.41 0.48 1.70
CA ARG A 42 14.35 1.35 0.99
C ARG A 42 15.18 2.17 1.96
N TYR A 43 14.53 2.74 2.94
CA TYR A 43 15.14 3.47 4.05
C TYR A 43 14.23 3.46 5.27
N ALA A 44 14.81 3.74 6.41
CA ALA A 44 14.11 4.11 7.63
C ALA A 44 14.98 5.06 8.45
N THR A 45 14.39 6.14 8.92
CA THR A 45 15.10 7.20 9.66
C THR A 45 14.32 7.58 10.91
N ILE A 46 15.04 7.76 11.99
CA ILE A 46 14.48 8.28 13.24
C ILE A 46 15.00 9.70 13.44
N TYR A 47 14.10 10.64 13.58
CA TYR A 47 14.40 12.01 14.00
C TYR A 47 14.07 12.12 15.48
N ARG A 48 15.08 12.26 16.32
CA ARG A 48 14.92 12.38 17.77
C ARG A 48 14.40 13.76 18.15
N ALA A 49 13.72 13.82 19.29
CA ALA A 49 13.24 15.10 19.83
C ALA A 49 14.37 16.10 20.16
N ASN A 50 15.60 15.61 20.41
CA ASN A 50 16.80 16.43 20.64
C ASN A 50 17.49 16.92 19.36
N GLY A 51 16.98 16.54 18.18
CA GLY A 51 17.53 16.90 16.87
C GLY A 51 18.47 15.87 16.24
N ASP A 52 18.80 14.78 16.94
CA ASP A 52 19.61 13.71 16.32
C ASP A 52 18.83 13.00 15.21
N VAL A 53 19.55 12.61 14.17
CA VAL A 53 19.02 11.86 13.02
C VAL A 53 19.73 10.51 12.95
N ILE A 54 18.96 9.43 12.99
CA ILE A 54 19.48 8.06 12.98
C ILE A 54 18.92 7.34 11.73
N ASN A 55 19.80 7.01 10.80
CA ASN A 55 19.45 6.14 9.68
C ASN A 55 19.61 4.68 10.09
N LEU A 56 18.54 3.92 9.98
CA LEU A 56 18.54 2.49 10.31
C LEU A 56 19.15 1.67 9.17
N ASP A 57 19.86 0.60 9.53
CA ASP A 57 20.30 -0.38 8.55
C ASP A 57 19.12 -1.26 8.12
N VAL A 58 18.57 -0.98 6.96
CA VAL A 58 17.44 -1.71 6.38
C VAL A 58 17.84 -3.08 5.81
N THR A 59 19.16 -3.34 5.63
CA THR A 59 19.65 -4.63 5.14
C THR A 59 19.48 -5.74 6.19
N GLY A 60 19.37 -5.35 7.46
CA GLY A 60 19.07 -6.25 8.57
C GLY A 60 17.59 -6.62 8.71
N ALA A 61 16.73 -6.17 7.80
CA ALA A 61 15.32 -6.53 7.83
C ALA A 61 15.11 -8.04 7.63
N CYS A 62 14.27 -8.64 8.47
CA CYS A 62 13.91 -10.05 8.38
C CYS A 62 12.76 -10.23 7.41
N ASP A 63 12.81 -11.31 6.62
CA ASP A 63 11.72 -11.77 5.76
C ASP A 63 11.33 -13.20 6.17
N TYR A 64 10.07 -13.39 6.57
CA TYR A 64 9.59 -14.66 7.11
C TYR A 64 8.13 -14.93 6.77
N ALA A 65 7.67 -16.17 6.98
CA ALA A 65 6.27 -16.53 6.76
C ALA A 65 5.35 -15.75 7.70
N ALA A 66 4.35 -15.06 7.16
CA ALA A 66 3.43 -14.24 7.95
C ALA A 66 2.58 -15.11 8.88
N PRO A 67 2.65 -14.97 10.23
CA PRO A 67 2.07 -15.93 11.16
C PRO A 67 0.57 -16.14 10.99
N ALA A 68 -0.18 -15.10 10.64
CA ALA A 68 -1.63 -15.14 10.51
C ALA A 68 -2.13 -15.61 9.13
N ARG A 69 -1.28 -15.58 8.10
CA ARG A 69 -1.70 -15.79 6.71
C ARG A 69 -0.89 -16.84 5.94
N ALA A 70 0.22 -17.32 6.51
CA ALA A 70 1.10 -18.27 5.83
C ALA A 70 0.45 -19.64 5.57
N ILE A 71 -0.47 -20.06 6.41
CA ILE A 71 -1.07 -21.41 6.36
C ILE A 71 -1.86 -21.65 5.08
N TYR A 72 -2.58 -20.64 4.57
CA TYR A 72 -3.46 -20.79 3.41
C TYR A 72 -2.96 -20.07 2.16
N TRP A 73 -2.17 -19.01 2.32
CA TRP A 73 -1.83 -18.09 1.22
C TRP A 73 -0.34 -18.00 0.95
N GLY A 74 0.49 -18.65 1.76
CA GLY A 74 1.95 -18.51 1.65
C GLY A 74 2.47 -17.10 1.88
N ALA A 75 1.64 -16.22 2.49
CA ALA A 75 2.01 -14.82 2.70
C ALA A 75 3.31 -14.69 3.50
N ARG A 76 4.11 -13.72 3.13
CA ARG A 76 5.34 -13.35 3.83
C ARG A 76 5.21 -11.98 4.49
N GLN A 77 6.06 -11.75 5.47
CA GLN A 77 6.13 -10.48 6.20
C GLN A 77 7.59 -10.04 6.26
N ILE A 78 7.88 -8.83 5.79
CA ILE A 78 9.14 -8.17 6.10
C ILE A 78 9.02 -7.40 7.41
N MET A 79 10.06 -7.43 8.21
CA MET A 79 10.13 -6.83 9.52
C MET A 79 11.43 -6.06 9.70
N LEU A 80 11.33 -4.81 10.13
CA LEU A 80 12.46 -3.98 10.52
C LEU A 80 12.35 -3.59 11.99
N GLU A 81 13.37 -3.85 12.77
CA GLU A 81 13.47 -3.36 14.13
C GLU A 81 13.89 -1.89 14.14
N VAL A 82 13.00 -1.03 14.65
CA VAL A 82 13.27 0.41 14.81
C VAL A 82 14.06 0.68 16.10
N GLY A 83 13.90 -0.20 17.09
CA GLY A 83 14.55 -0.08 18.38
C GLY A 83 13.77 0.78 19.37
N ARG A 84 14.50 1.38 20.32
CA ARG A 84 13.88 2.15 21.40
C ARG A 84 13.48 3.54 20.92
N LEU A 85 12.17 3.82 20.95
CA LEU A 85 11.58 5.11 20.69
C LEU A 85 11.16 5.82 21.99
N GLN A 86 11.02 7.15 21.91
CA GLN A 86 10.52 8.01 22.97
C GLN A 86 9.43 8.94 22.45
N PRO A 87 8.52 9.44 23.30
CA PRO A 87 7.60 10.50 22.91
C PRO A 87 8.35 11.71 22.37
N GLY A 88 7.89 12.24 21.24
CA GLY A 88 8.53 13.32 20.50
C GLY A 88 9.37 12.85 19.29
N ASP A 89 9.81 11.60 19.26
CA ASP A 89 10.52 11.05 18.10
C ASP A 89 9.59 10.98 16.89
N VAL A 90 10.18 11.18 15.69
CA VAL A 90 9.51 10.95 14.42
C VAL A 90 10.22 9.82 13.70
N VAL A 91 9.47 8.90 13.15
CA VAL A 91 9.98 7.80 12.30
C VAL A 91 9.43 7.97 10.90
N GLU A 92 10.32 7.96 9.94
CA GLU A 92 10.01 7.99 8.51
C GLU A 92 10.60 6.76 7.83
N TYR A 93 9.85 6.12 6.94
CA TYR A 93 10.33 4.97 6.19
C TYR A 93 9.66 4.84 4.82
N GLU A 94 10.33 4.14 3.92
CA GLU A 94 9.80 3.74 2.64
C GLU A 94 9.93 2.22 2.44
N ILE A 95 8.84 1.62 2.00
CA ILE A 95 8.80 0.23 1.53
C ILE A 95 8.53 0.26 0.03
N ALA A 96 9.42 -0.34 -0.74
CA ALA A 96 9.20 -0.59 -2.16
C ALA A 96 8.59 -1.98 -2.34
N LYS A 97 7.53 -2.04 -3.14
CA LYS A 97 6.89 -3.28 -3.58
C LYS A 97 6.89 -3.33 -5.08
N LYS A 98 7.37 -4.43 -5.65
CA LYS A 98 7.34 -4.70 -7.08
C LYS A 98 6.52 -5.96 -7.34
N GLY A 99 5.57 -5.89 -8.26
CA GLY A 99 4.73 -7.04 -8.56
C GLY A 99 3.41 -6.67 -9.23
N PHE A 100 2.44 -7.57 -9.10
CA PHE A 100 1.10 -7.43 -9.66
C PHE A 100 0.11 -7.07 -8.57
N THR A 101 -0.89 -6.30 -8.89
CA THR A 101 -2.03 -6.05 -7.99
C THR A 101 -3.00 -7.23 -8.00
N TYR A 102 -2.95 -8.05 -9.04
CA TYR A 102 -3.77 -9.23 -9.22
C TYR A 102 -2.91 -10.45 -9.48
N ALA A 103 -2.97 -11.40 -8.59
CA ALA A 103 -2.57 -12.76 -8.86
C ALA A 103 -3.81 -13.60 -9.07
N LEU A 104 -4.12 -13.83 -10.29
CA LEU A 104 -4.75 -15.10 -10.58
C LEU A 104 -3.63 -16.06 -10.90
N LEU A 105 -3.60 -17.09 -10.11
CA LEU A 105 -2.70 -18.20 -10.14
C LEU A 105 -2.51 -18.71 -11.57
N THR A 106 -1.46 -18.28 -12.22
CA THR A 106 -0.92 -19.03 -13.33
C THR A 106 0.05 -20.03 -12.75
N ALA A 107 -0.46 -21.18 -12.38
CA ALA A 107 0.38 -22.32 -12.13
C ALA A 107 0.91 -22.80 -13.49
N GLY A 108 2.16 -22.47 -13.81
CA GLY A 108 2.91 -23.04 -14.92
C GLY A 108 3.17 -22.09 -16.09
N ASP A 109 4.17 -22.47 -16.89
CA ASP A 109 4.62 -21.79 -18.11
C ASP A 109 3.64 -21.88 -19.30
N ASP A 110 2.38 -22.15 -19.05
CA ASP A 110 1.38 -22.32 -20.10
C ASP A 110 0.78 -20.95 -20.49
N GLU A 111 1.15 -20.44 -21.64
CA GLU A 111 0.68 -19.15 -22.18
C GLU A 111 -0.85 -19.03 -22.25
N ARG A 112 -1.59 -20.14 -22.19
CA ARG A 112 -3.06 -20.16 -22.17
C ARG A 112 -3.67 -19.52 -20.92
N PHE A 113 -2.91 -19.39 -19.84
CA PHE A 113 -3.36 -18.79 -18.57
C PHE A 113 -2.85 -17.37 -18.36
N ILE A 114 -2.28 -16.74 -19.38
CA ILE A 114 -1.92 -15.33 -19.33
C ILE A 114 -3.22 -14.53 -19.39
N PRO A 115 -3.56 -13.78 -18.32
CA PRO A 115 -4.78 -12.98 -18.35
C PRO A 115 -4.80 -12.07 -19.56
N PRO A 116 -5.89 -12.02 -20.36
CA PRO A 116 -6.00 -11.10 -21.49
C PRO A 116 -5.89 -9.63 -21.09
N MET A 117 -5.90 -9.33 -19.80
CA MET A 117 -5.80 -8.00 -19.20
C MET A 117 -4.40 -7.66 -18.67
N ARG A 118 -3.35 -8.23 -19.26
CA ARG A 118 -1.97 -7.83 -18.96
C ARG A 118 -1.80 -6.32 -19.06
N GLY A 119 -1.18 -5.74 -18.07
CA GLY A 119 -0.92 -4.30 -18.00
C GLY A 119 -2.13 -3.46 -17.58
N GLN A 120 -3.21 -4.07 -17.09
CA GLN A 120 -4.29 -3.35 -16.42
C GLN A 120 -3.98 -3.16 -14.94
N PHE A 121 -4.45 -2.05 -14.41
CA PHE A 121 -4.30 -1.68 -13.01
C PHE A 121 -5.66 -1.72 -12.32
N TYR A 122 -5.66 -2.25 -11.11
CA TYR A 122 -6.79 -2.22 -10.19
C TYR A 122 -6.28 -2.08 -8.76
N ASP A 123 -6.90 -1.23 -7.98
CA ASP A 123 -6.60 -1.13 -6.54
C ASP A 123 -7.82 -0.64 -5.76
N ILE A 124 -7.89 -1.04 -4.49
CA ILE A 124 -8.82 -0.52 -3.51
C ILE A 124 -8.00 0.02 -2.35
N VAL A 125 -7.94 1.32 -2.24
CA VAL A 125 -7.12 2.02 -1.25
C VAL A 125 -7.99 2.49 -0.10
N PRO A 126 -7.78 2.00 1.14
CA PRO A 126 -8.45 2.53 2.30
C PRO A 126 -8.01 3.97 2.56
N PHE A 127 -8.94 4.89 2.79
CA PHE A 127 -8.69 6.27 3.19
C PHE A 127 -9.12 6.52 4.64
N TRP A 128 -8.94 5.52 5.47
CA TRP A 128 -9.16 5.55 6.91
C TRP A 128 -7.88 5.11 7.65
N ALA A 129 -7.80 5.40 8.93
CA ALA A 129 -6.73 4.97 9.80
C ALA A 129 -7.26 4.73 11.22
N THR A 130 -6.57 3.91 12.00
CA THR A 130 -6.87 3.68 13.43
C THR A 130 -6.28 4.76 14.33
N GLU A 131 -5.43 5.62 13.76
CA GLU A 131 -4.74 6.70 14.46
C GLU A 131 -4.95 8.02 13.72
N PRO A 132 -4.89 9.17 14.40
CA PRO A 132 -5.01 10.47 13.74
C PRO A 132 -3.97 10.60 12.64
N THR A 133 -4.43 10.88 11.42
CA THR A 133 -3.54 11.02 10.25
C THR A 133 -3.68 12.41 9.65
N VAL A 134 -2.61 13.18 9.70
CA VAL A 134 -2.59 14.56 9.21
C VAL A 134 -2.86 14.61 7.71
N ARG A 135 -2.24 13.71 6.95
CA ARG A 135 -2.41 13.66 5.50
C ARG A 135 -2.16 12.28 4.94
N LYS A 136 -3.03 11.83 4.05
CA LYS A 136 -2.84 10.65 3.22
C LYS A 136 -2.90 11.04 1.74
N VAL A 137 -1.89 10.62 0.99
CA VAL A 137 -1.80 10.85 -0.45
C VAL A 137 -1.59 9.53 -1.16
N TYR A 138 -2.36 9.28 -2.21
CA TYR A 138 -2.17 8.16 -3.11
C TYR A 138 -1.94 8.68 -4.53
N ARG A 139 -0.86 8.23 -5.17
CA ARG A 139 -0.49 8.65 -6.52
C ARG A 139 -0.42 7.45 -7.45
N VAL A 140 -0.99 7.60 -8.64
CA VAL A 140 -0.92 6.59 -9.70
C VAL A 140 -0.29 7.24 -10.93
N SER A 141 0.87 6.74 -11.35
CA SER A 141 1.51 7.13 -12.59
C SER A 141 1.32 6.04 -13.62
N MET A 142 0.77 6.37 -14.78
CA MET A 142 0.47 5.42 -15.84
C MET A 142 0.82 5.99 -17.22
N PRO A 143 0.99 5.11 -18.24
CA PRO A 143 1.24 5.53 -19.62
C PRO A 143 0.13 6.46 -20.14
N MET A 144 0.48 7.33 -21.09
CA MET A 144 -0.42 8.33 -21.65
C MET A 144 -1.67 7.75 -22.30
N GLU A 145 -1.54 6.57 -22.91
CA GLU A 145 -2.63 5.86 -23.59
C GLU A 145 -3.63 5.20 -22.65
N LYS A 146 -3.31 5.13 -21.35
CA LYS A 146 -4.19 4.53 -20.35
C LYS A 146 -5.05 5.57 -19.65
N GLU A 147 -6.28 5.18 -19.36
CA GLU A 147 -7.21 5.97 -18.55
C GLU A 147 -7.45 5.28 -17.21
N LEU A 148 -7.60 6.07 -16.16
CA LEU A 148 -7.95 5.60 -14.83
C LEU A 148 -9.41 5.95 -14.54
N GLN A 149 -10.24 4.94 -14.32
CA GLN A 149 -11.55 5.08 -13.73
C GLN A 149 -11.40 5.00 -12.21
N PHE A 150 -12.05 5.87 -11.49
CA PHE A 150 -12.00 5.85 -10.02
C PHE A 150 -13.31 6.34 -9.40
N GLN A 151 -13.57 5.83 -8.22
CA GLN A 151 -14.70 6.25 -7.39
C GLN A 151 -14.30 6.25 -5.93
N PHE A 152 -14.63 7.31 -5.22
CA PHE A 152 -14.48 7.38 -3.77
C PHE A 152 -15.80 7.02 -3.08
N TYR A 153 -15.72 6.18 -2.06
CA TYR A 153 -16.86 5.69 -1.31
C TYR A 153 -16.75 6.07 0.15
N GLN A 154 -17.87 6.32 0.81
CA GLN A 154 -17.99 6.59 2.25
C GLN A 154 -17.22 7.82 2.72
N GLY A 155 -17.09 8.83 1.87
CA GLY A 155 -16.42 10.08 2.18
C GLY A 155 -16.00 10.85 0.94
N GLU A 156 -15.05 11.75 1.11
CA GLU A 156 -14.54 12.60 0.04
C GLU A 156 -13.00 12.65 0.09
N CYS A 157 -12.39 12.82 -1.07
CA CYS A 157 -10.99 13.17 -1.22
C CYS A 157 -10.81 14.23 -2.31
N THR A 158 -9.73 14.99 -2.23
CA THR A 158 -9.31 15.83 -3.36
C THR A 158 -8.67 14.95 -4.42
N SER A 159 -8.98 15.20 -5.69
CA SER A 159 -8.36 14.51 -6.80
C SER A 159 -7.83 15.49 -7.83
N SER A 160 -6.69 15.18 -8.41
CA SER A 160 -6.10 15.94 -9.51
C SER A 160 -5.39 15.00 -10.49
N MET A 161 -5.26 15.43 -11.74
CA MET A 161 -4.49 14.74 -12.75
C MET A 161 -3.57 15.76 -13.45
N ARG A 162 -2.34 15.34 -13.69
CA ARG A 162 -1.36 16.13 -14.42
C ARG A 162 -0.48 15.25 -15.31
N TYR A 163 0.19 15.88 -16.25
CA TYR A 163 1.15 15.23 -17.12
C TYR A 163 2.56 15.51 -16.58
N GLU A 164 3.31 14.43 -16.31
CA GLU A 164 4.69 14.48 -15.85
C GLU A 164 5.52 13.45 -16.63
N ASP A 165 6.64 13.85 -17.21
CA ASP A 165 7.59 12.97 -17.91
C ASP A 165 6.93 12.02 -18.93
N GLY A 166 5.95 12.51 -19.70
CA GLY A 166 5.22 11.73 -20.69
C GLY A 166 4.27 10.70 -20.10
N ARG A 167 3.85 10.88 -18.85
CA ARG A 167 2.89 10.00 -18.15
C ARG A 167 1.72 10.81 -17.58
N LYS A 168 0.60 10.14 -17.37
CA LYS A 168 -0.51 10.68 -16.58
C LYS A 168 -0.27 10.36 -15.11
N VAL A 169 -0.31 11.37 -14.25
CA VAL A 169 -0.18 11.22 -12.80
C VAL A 169 -1.46 11.68 -12.13
N TYR A 170 -2.19 10.72 -11.58
CA TYR A 170 -3.37 10.96 -10.75
C TYR A 170 -2.94 11.07 -9.30
N THR A 171 -3.48 12.04 -8.58
CA THR A 171 -3.21 12.26 -7.16
C THR A 171 -4.52 12.37 -6.41
N PHE A 172 -4.66 11.58 -5.36
CA PHE A 172 -5.79 11.56 -4.45
C PHE A 172 -5.27 11.90 -3.05
N ALA A 173 -5.90 12.84 -2.36
CA ALA A 173 -5.46 13.24 -1.04
C ALA A 173 -6.63 13.52 -0.11
N SER A 174 -6.44 13.17 1.15
CA SER A 174 -7.32 13.51 2.26
C SER A 174 -6.46 13.99 3.42
N ASP A 175 -6.89 15.07 4.04
CA ASP A 175 -6.22 15.69 5.19
C ASP A 175 -7.07 15.47 6.46
N ASP A 176 -6.43 15.55 7.62
CA ASP A 176 -7.06 15.50 8.94
C ASP A 176 -7.99 14.28 9.16
N ILE A 177 -7.51 13.09 8.75
CA ILE A 177 -8.26 11.85 8.89
C ILE A 177 -8.36 11.49 10.38
N LEU A 178 -9.59 11.49 10.89
CA LEU A 178 -9.87 11.08 12.27
C LEU A 178 -9.73 9.57 12.44
N PRO A 179 -9.38 9.09 13.64
CA PRO A 179 -9.31 7.67 13.92
C PRO A 179 -10.66 7.01 13.68
N PHE A 180 -10.64 5.92 12.91
CA PHE A 180 -11.79 5.07 12.72
C PHE A 180 -11.71 3.89 13.69
N ALA A 181 -12.65 3.83 14.63
CA ALA A 181 -12.71 2.75 15.60
C ALA A 181 -13.66 1.65 15.09
N LYS A 182 -13.20 0.40 15.18
CA LYS A 182 -14.06 -0.75 14.91
C LYS A 182 -15.02 -0.96 16.09
N GLU A 183 -16.32 -0.92 15.79
CA GLU A 183 -17.36 -1.19 16.77
C GLU A 183 -17.69 -2.69 16.85
N PRO A 184 -18.14 -3.21 18.00
CA PRO A 184 -18.62 -4.58 18.10
C PRO A 184 -19.80 -4.83 17.14
N ASN A 185 -19.75 -5.94 16.41
CA ASN A 185 -20.77 -6.35 15.44
C ASN A 185 -21.01 -5.41 14.24
N MET A 186 -20.11 -4.46 13.97
CA MET A 186 -20.20 -3.67 12.74
C MET A 186 -19.91 -4.54 11.52
N VAL A 187 -20.37 -4.10 10.36
CA VAL A 187 -20.00 -4.66 9.06
C VAL A 187 -18.49 -4.55 8.84
N ASP A 188 -17.99 -5.25 7.83
CA ASP A 188 -16.56 -5.17 7.50
C ASP A 188 -16.13 -3.71 7.27
N LEU A 189 -14.96 -3.35 7.76
CA LEU A 189 -14.38 -2.02 7.57
C LEU A 189 -14.30 -1.61 6.10
N PHE A 190 -14.10 -2.59 5.22
CA PHE A 190 -14.10 -2.38 3.79
C PHE A 190 -15.45 -1.86 3.27
N ASP A 191 -16.55 -2.20 3.92
CA ASP A 191 -17.89 -1.74 3.53
C ASP A 191 -18.27 -0.43 4.19
N ALA A 192 -17.80 -0.16 5.40
CA ALA A 192 -18.21 0.98 6.20
C ALA A 192 -17.27 2.19 6.11
N ALA A 193 -15.98 1.99 5.82
CA ALA A 193 -14.97 3.03 5.91
C ALA A 193 -14.63 3.68 4.55
N PRO A 194 -14.13 4.93 4.55
CA PRO A 194 -13.73 5.63 3.34
C PRO A 194 -12.70 4.86 2.51
N LYS A 195 -12.96 4.70 1.23
CA LYS A 195 -12.09 3.99 0.31
C LYS A 195 -12.12 4.57 -1.10
N LEU A 196 -10.99 4.49 -1.79
CA LEU A 196 -10.83 4.80 -3.19
C LEU A 196 -10.75 3.51 -3.98
N MET A 197 -11.65 3.30 -4.92
CA MET A 197 -11.58 2.19 -5.88
C MET A 197 -11.11 2.72 -7.22
N MET A 198 -10.19 2.00 -7.85
CA MET A 198 -9.58 2.40 -9.12
C MET A 198 -9.46 1.22 -10.06
N SER A 199 -9.63 1.49 -11.36
CA SER A 199 -9.40 0.51 -12.43
C SER A 199 -8.96 1.20 -13.71
N SER A 200 -8.02 0.61 -14.44
CA SER A 200 -7.71 0.99 -15.81
C SER A 200 -8.41 0.15 -16.86
N THR A 201 -9.25 -0.78 -16.44
CA THR A 201 -10.04 -1.64 -17.34
C THR A 201 -11.15 -0.82 -17.99
N PRO A 202 -11.24 -0.72 -19.32
CA PRO A 202 -12.17 0.20 -19.98
C PRO A 202 -13.65 -0.13 -19.73
N ARG A 203 -14.01 -1.42 -19.68
CA ARG A 203 -15.40 -1.87 -19.57
C ARG A 203 -15.53 -3.13 -18.72
N TRP A 204 -16.72 -3.37 -18.18
CA TRP A 204 -17.04 -4.59 -17.43
C TRP A 204 -16.97 -5.85 -18.28
N GLU A 205 -17.32 -5.76 -19.54
CA GLU A 205 -17.25 -6.86 -20.50
C GLU A 205 -15.82 -7.37 -20.64
N ASP A 206 -14.85 -6.47 -20.69
CA ASP A 206 -13.42 -6.81 -20.76
C ASP A 206 -12.97 -7.60 -19.54
N LYS A 207 -13.59 -7.34 -18.37
CA LYS A 207 -13.33 -8.06 -17.14
C LYS A 207 -14.06 -9.41 -17.09
N SER A 208 -15.26 -9.50 -17.66
CA SER A 208 -16.05 -10.72 -17.70
C SER A 208 -15.44 -11.78 -18.62
N VAL A 209 -14.86 -11.40 -19.75
CA VAL A 209 -14.10 -12.30 -20.64
C VAL A 209 -12.90 -12.93 -19.94
N TRP A 210 -12.39 -12.29 -18.92
CA TRP A 210 -11.28 -12.79 -18.14
C TRP A 210 -11.65 -13.86 -17.11
N PHE A 211 -12.92 -13.90 -16.67
CA PHE A 211 -13.44 -14.89 -15.73
C PHE A 211 -14.02 -16.14 -16.40
N ASN A 212 -14.18 -16.15 -17.72
CA ASN A 212 -14.63 -17.26 -18.54
C ASN A 212 -13.46 -17.94 -19.28
#